data_9cbdd31d5a4620ec02d47aef6ff8aacf
#
_entry.id   9cbdd31d5a4620ec02d47aef6ff8aacf
#
_cell.length_a   1.000
_cell.length_b   1.000
_cell.length_c   1.000
_cell.angle_alpha   90.00
_cell.angle_beta   90.00
_cell.angle_gamma   90.00
#
_symmetry.space_group_name_H-M   'P 1'
#
loop_
_entity.id
_entity.type
_entity.pdbx_description
1 polymer ?
#
loop_
_entity_poly.entity_id
_entity_poly.type
_entity_poly.pdbx_seq_one_letter_code
_entity_poly.pdbx_strand_id
1 'polypeptide(L)'
;MKKDWKSLPPALQHQMIIQIGLALFCLVLAIGALAFVSFTVSIPFLLGAALLVICAMRLFCTGMRGQYLILRGVNLKVDRTALRQRPKSILLETNGKALQVMLRNRHAAVREGDTVTLYIADTTPLYEWQGIHRLHAYMAMVPGRQDRTE
;
A
#
# COMPACT_ATOMS: atom_id res chain seq x y z
N MET A 1 -18.81 -7.29 15.40
CA MET A 1 -19.53 -6.59 14.31
C MET A 1 -18.81 -6.90 12.99
N LYS A 2 -19.48 -7.57 12.03
CA LYS A 2 -18.92 -7.74 10.68
C LYS A 2 -18.98 -6.38 9.99
N LYS A 3 -17.83 -5.80 9.66
CA LYS A 3 -17.77 -4.61 8.81
C LYS A 3 -18.15 -5.02 7.39
N ASP A 4 -19.09 -4.32 6.78
CA ASP A 4 -19.46 -4.56 5.40
C ASP A 4 -18.35 -4.08 4.45
N TRP A 5 -18.24 -4.69 3.26
CA TRP A 5 -17.32 -4.27 2.20
C TRP A 5 -17.34 -2.77 1.94
N LYS A 6 -18.54 -2.17 1.99
CA LYS A 6 -18.75 -0.72 1.78
C LYS A 6 -18.15 0.16 2.89
N SER A 7 -17.89 -0.40 4.06
CA SER A 7 -17.28 0.33 5.18
C SER A 7 -15.74 0.38 5.13
N LEU A 8 -15.12 -0.34 4.18
CA LEU A 8 -13.68 -0.29 3.95
C LEU A 8 -13.29 1.01 3.26
N PRO A 9 -12.14 1.61 3.64
CA PRO A 9 -11.59 2.77 2.94
C PRO A 9 -11.42 2.51 1.44
N PRO A 10 -11.79 3.46 0.56
CA PRO A 10 -11.74 3.27 -0.89
C PRO A 10 -10.33 2.92 -1.40
N ALA A 11 -9.29 3.41 -0.73
CA ALA A 11 -7.91 3.08 -1.07
C ALA A 11 -7.58 1.58 -0.89
N LEU A 12 -8.11 0.96 0.18
CA LEU A 12 -7.93 -0.49 0.41
C LEU A 12 -8.76 -1.30 -0.58
N GLN A 13 -10.00 -0.87 -0.87
CA GLN A 13 -10.84 -1.52 -1.89
C GLN A 13 -10.16 -1.53 -3.26
N HIS A 14 -9.62 -0.37 -3.68
CA HIS A 14 -8.95 -0.25 -4.97
C HIS A 14 -7.72 -1.16 -5.07
N GLN A 15 -6.92 -1.23 -4.02
CA GLN A 15 -5.76 -2.12 -3.98
C GLN A 15 -6.14 -3.59 -4.07
N MET A 16 -7.23 -3.99 -3.41
CA MET A 16 -7.75 -5.36 -3.48
C MET A 16 -8.27 -5.70 -4.87
N ILE A 17 -9.01 -4.79 -5.51
CA ILE A 17 -9.52 -4.96 -6.87
C ILE A 17 -8.35 -5.16 -7.85
N ILE A 18 -7.29 -4.37 -7.74
CA ILE A 18 -6.08 -4.53 -8.58
C ILE A 18 -5.43 -5.90 -8.36
N GLN A 19 -5.28 -6.34 -7.10
CA GLN A 19 -4.67 -7.64 -6.81
C GLN A 19 -5.49 -8.81 -7.35
N ILE A 20 -6.82 -8.76 -7.20
CA ILE A 20 -7.72 -9.78 -7.73
C ILE A 20 -7.70 -9.77 -9.27
N GLY A 21 -7.74 -8.60 -9.89
CA GLY A 21 -7.65 -8.46 -11.35
C GLY A 21 -6.36 -9.03 -11.91
N LEU A 22 -5.23 -8.77 -11.24
CA LEU A 22 -3.93 -9.31 -11.62
C LEU A 22 -3.86 -10.82 -11.42
N ALA A 23 -4.46 -11.35 -10.35
CA ALA A 23 -4.55 -12.80 -10.11
C ALA A 23 -5.37 -13.50 -11.20
N LEU A 24 -6.51 -12.93 -11.60
CA LEU A 24 -7.32 -13.43 -12.71
C LEU A 24 -6.55 -13.42 -14.03
N PHE A 25 -5.82 -12.33 -14.31
CA PHE A 25 -4.97 -12.25 -15.49
C PHE A 25 -3.89 -13.33 -15.52
N CYS A 26 -3.20 -13.57 -14.40
CA CYS A 26 -2.23 -14.66 -14.28
C CYS A 26 -2.87 -16.03 -14.50
N LEU A 27 -4.11 -16.24 -14.02
CA LEU A 27 -4.84 -17.48 -14.21
C LEU A 27 -5.18 -17.72 -15.69
N VAL A 28 -5.64 -16.70 -16.40
CA VAL A 28 -5.90 -16.76 -17.85
C VAL A 28 -4.64 -17.11 -18.63
N LEU A 29 -3.51 -16.49 -18.29
CA LEU A 29 -2.21 -16.81 -18.89
C LEU A 29 -1.77 -18.24 -18.58
N ALA A 30 -2.02 -18.74 -17.37
CA ALA A 30 -1.72 -20.13 -17.00
C ALA A 30 -2.52 -21.14 -17.83
N ILE A 31 -3.82 -20.89 -18.01
CA ILE A 31 -4.69 -21.73 -18.84
C ILE A 31 -4.24 -21.69 -20.30
N GLY A 32 -3.94 -20.51 -20.83
CA GLY A 32 -3.41 -20.36 -22.19
C GLY A 32 -2.07 -21.09 -22.40
N ALA A 33 -1.13 -20.95 -21.45
CA ALA A 33 0.13 -21.66 -21.50
C ALA A 33 -0.04 -23.20 -21.45
N LEU A 34 -1.00 -23.67 -20.66
CA LEU A 34 -1.31 -25.09 -20.55
C LEU A 34 -1.92 -25.65 -21.84
N ALA A 35 -2.77 -24.86 -22.53
CA ALA A 35 -3.42 -25.28 -23.75
C ALA A 35 -2.52 -25.27 -24.99
N PHE A 36 -1.60 -24.28 -25.08
CA PHE A 36 -0.85 -24.02 -26.32
C PHE A 36 0.66 -24.31 -26.24
N VAL A 37 1.23 -24.39 -25.04
CA VAL A 37 2.70 -24.51 -24.88
C VAL A 37 3.07 -25.78 -24.13
N SER A 38 3.04 -25.76 -22.80
CA SER A 38 3.36 -26.90 -21.95
C SER A 38 2.97 -26.64 -20.49
N PHE A 39 2.82 -27.73 -19.74
CA PHE A 39 2.55 -27.66 -18.31
C PHE A 39 3.65 -26.91 -17.53
N THR A 40 4.90 -27.11 -17.91
CA THR A 40 6.05 -26.48 -17.22
C THR A 40 6.01 -24.96 -17.28
N VAL A 41 5.54 -24.39 -18.39
CA VAL A 41 5.43 -22.92 -18.57
C VAL A 41 4.25 -22.35 -17.78
N SER A 42 3.22 -23.13 -17.48
CA SER A 42 2.05 -22.68 -16.72
C SER A 42 2.31 -22.58 -15.22
N ILE A 43 3.30 -23.33 -14.68
CA ILE A 43 3.61 -23.36 -13.24
C ILE A 43 3.88 -21.96 -12.64
N PRO A 44 4.77 -21.12 -13.19
CA PRO A 44 5.05 -19.83 -12.61
C PRO A 44 3.83 -18.91 -12.58
N PHE A 45 2.94 -18.99 -13.57
CA PHE A 45 1.69 -18.20 -13.58
C PHE A 45 0.71 -18.69 -12.53
N LEU A 46 0.59 -19.99 -12.29
CA LEU A 46 -0.23 -20.56 -11.23
C LEU A 46 0.28 -20.17 -9.85
N LEU A 47 1.59 -20.26 -9.63
CA LEU A 47 2.21 -19.81 -8.38
C LEU A 47 2.00 -18.32 -8.14
N GLY A 48 2.17 -17.50 -9.18
CA GLY A 48 1.91 -16.06 -9.13
C GLY A 48 0.45 -15.74 -8.78
N ALA A 49 -0.51 -16.42 -9.41
CA ALA A 49 -1.92 -16.28 -9.10
C ALA A 49 -2.23 -16.68 -7.65
N ALA A 50 -1.71 -17.80 -7.17
CA ALA A 50 -1.91 -18.26 -5.80
C ALA A 50 -1.37 -17.26 -4.78
N LEU A 51 -0.15 -16.73 -4.98
CA LEU A 51 0.44 -15.71 -4.11
C LEU A 51 -0.41 -14.42 -4.07
N LEU A 52 -0.89 -13.96 -5.23
CA LEU A 52 -1.73 -12.77 -5.31
C LEU A 52 -3.06 -12.96 -4.59
N VAL A 53 -3.69 -14.13 -4.70
CA VAL A 53 -4.92 -14.47 -3.98
C VAL A 53 -4.66 -14.49 -2.47
N ILE A 54 -3.57 -15.10 -2.01
CA ILE A 54 -3.20 -15.11 -0.58
C ILE A 54 -2.98 -13.67 -0.07
N CYS A 55 -2.28 -12.82 -0.82
CA CYS A 55 -2.07 -11.43 -0.46
C CYS A 55 -3.38 -10.66 -0.40
N ALA A 56 -4.28 -10.83 -1.38
CA ALA A 56 -5.59 -10.20 -1.39
C ALA A 56 -6.45 -10.66 -0.21
N MET A 57 -6.42 -11.96 0.13
CA MET A 57 -7.15 -12.53 1.26
C MET A 57 -6.64 -11.99 2.60
N ARG A 58 -5.32 -11.89 2.78
CA ARG A 58 -4.73 -11.26 3.97
C ARG A 58 -5.17 -9.81 4.12
N LEU A 59 -5.11 -9.03 3.05
CA LEU A 59 -5.54 -7.64 3.05
C LEU A 59 -7.04 -7.53 3.40
N PHE A 60 -7.87 -8.39 2.82
CA PHE A 60 -9.29 -8.49 3.13
C PHE A 60 -9.54 -8.81 4.59
N CYS A 61 -8.92 -9.86 5.12
CA CYS A 61 -9.09 -10.26 6.52
C CYS A 61 -8.67 -9.16 7.48
N THR A 62 -7.54 -8.49 7.22
CA THR A 62 -7.07 -7.37 8.06
C THR A 62 -8.03 -6.18 7.98
N GLY A 63 -8.52 -5.85 6.80
CA GLY A 63 -9.48 -4.79 6.58
C GLY A 63 -10.82 -5.06 7.27
N MET A 64 -11.37 -6.27 7.10
CA MET A 64 -12.66 -6.67 7.71
C MET A 64 -12.60 -6.78 9.23
N ARG A 65 -11.47 -7.20 9.79
CA ARG A 65 -11.26 -7.22 11.24
C ARG A 65 -11.09 -5.83 11.83
N GLY A 66 -10.91 -4.79 11.00
CA GLY A 66 -10.67 -3.43 11.47
C GLY A 66 -9.31 -3.27 12.16
N GLN A 67 -8.38 -4.18 11.95
CA GLN A 67 -7.04 -4.18 12.52
C GLN A 67 -6.11 -3.25 11.73
N TYR A 68 -6.55 -2.01 11.55
CA TYR A 68 -5.75 -0.97 10.92
C TYR A 68 -5.89 0.34 11.67
N LEU A 69 -4.79 1.06 11.76
CA LEU A 69 -4.70 2.41 12.29
C LEU A 69 -4.71 3.41 11.13
N ILE A 70 -5.41 4.50 11.32
CA ILE A 70 -5.43 5.61 10.37
C ILE A 70 -4.54 6.71 10.97
N LEU A 71 -3.41 6.96 10.36
CA LEU A 71 -2.53 8.07 10.70
C LEU A 71 -2.71 9.19 9.68
N ARG A 72 -3.06 10.37 10.16
CA ARG A 72 -3.10 11.58 9.37
C ARG A 72 -1.98 12.49 9.82
N GLY A 73 -1.20 12.98 8.87
CA GLY A 73 -0.11 13.89 9.16
C GLY A 73 0.14 14.84 8.00
N VAL A 74 0.85 15.93 8.30
CA VAL A 74 1.32 16.88 7.29
C VAL A 74 2.73 16.45 6.88
N ASN A 75 2.99 16.43 5.59
CA ASN A 75 4.30 16.09 5.06
C ASN A 75 5.24 17.29 5.22
N LEU A 76 6.21 17.19 6.11
CA LEU A 76 7.20 18.25 6.34
C LEU A 76 8.30 18.25 5.29
N LYS A 77 8.74 17.07 4.85
CA LYS A 77 9.88 16.93 3.95
C LYS A 77 9.77 15.67 3.10
N VAL A 78 10.16 15.79 1.84
CA VAL A 78 10.25 14.67 0.90
C VAL A 78 11.71 14.39 0.60
N ASP A 79 12.23 13.28 1.10
CA ASP A 79 13.56 12.82 0.70
C ASP A 79 13.51 12.16 -0.66
N ARG A 80 14.36 12.61 -1.57
CA ARG A 80 14.43 12.10 -2.94
C ARG A 80 15.72 11.32 -3.17
N THR A 81 15.67 10.37 -4.09
CA THR A 81 16.87 9.65 -4.52
C THR A 81 17.78 10.55 -5.34
N ALA A 82 19.10 10.49 -5.10
CA ALA A 82 20.09 11.37 -5.74
C ALA A 82 20.08 11.29 -7.29
N LEU A 83 19.96 10.09 -7.88
CA LEU A 83 20.05 9.91 -9.32
C LEU A 83 18.77 10.24 -10.10
N ARG A 84 17.57 9.87 -9.57
CA ARG A 84 16.32 9.98 -10.32
C ARG A 84 15.32 10.96 -9.70
N GLN A 85 15.69 11.65 -8.65
CA GLN A 85 14.85 12.60 -7.92
C GLN A 85 13.46 12.03 -7.52
N ARG A 86 13.34 10.70 -7.44
CA ARG A 86 12.10 10.04 -7.03
C ARG A 86 11.95 10.05 -5.53
N PRO A 87 10.76 10.25 -5.00
CA PRO A 87 10.54 10.26 -3.57
C PRO A 87 10.89 8.89 -2.97
N LYS A 88 11.77 8.88 -1.97
CA LYS A 88 12.23 7.69 -1.26
C LYS A 88 11.54 7.54 0.08
N SER A 89 11.48 8.62 0.84
CA SER A 89 10.81 8.69 2.13
C SER A 89 10.17 10.06 2.32
N ILE A 90 9.16 10.10 3.16
CA ILE A 90 8.49 11.32 3.59
C ILE A 90 8.58 11.43 5.10
N LEU A 91 8.72 12.65 5.59
CA LEU A 91 8.68 12.97 7.00
C LEU A 91 7.30 13.57 7.32
N LEU A 92 6.49 12.78 8.03
CA LEU A 92 5.16 13.20 8.44
C LEU A 92 5.19 13.70 9.88
N GLU A 93 4.52 14.81 10.12
CA GLU A 93 4.22 15.25 11.47
C GLU A 93 2.82 14.79 11.86
N THR A 94 2.76 14.02 12.93
CA THR A 94 1.50 13.50 13.48
C THR A 94 1.52 13.68 14.98
N ASN A 95 0.59 14.46 15.53
CA ASN A 95 0.49 14.75 16.97
C ASN A 95 1.79 15.27 17.61
N GLY A 96 2.53 16.12 16.91
CA GLY A 96 3.80 16.68 17.42
C GLY A 96 4.97 15.68 17.40
N LYS A 97 4.80 14.50 16.80
CA LYS A 97 5.86 13.52 16.61
C LYS A 97 6.22 13.39 15.13
N ALA A 98 7.52 13.34 14.86
CA ALA A 98 8.01 13.12 13.50
C ALA A 98 8.04 11.63 13.17
N LEU A 99 7.35 11.24 12.10
CA LEU A 99 7.28 9.89 11.59
C LEU A 99 7.90 9.84 10.20
N GLN A 100 8.99 9.10 10.04
CA GLN A 100 9.60 8.84 8.73
C GLN A 100 8.96 7.62 8.08
N VAL A 101 8.32 7.83 6.94
CA VAL A 101 7.65 6.76 6.18
C VAL A 101 8.45 6.46 4.91
N MET A 102 8.85 5.21 4.76
CA MET A 102 9.51 4.73 3.54
C MET A 102 8.47 4.47 2.46
N LEU A 103 8.56 5.18 1.33
CA LEU A 103 7.60 5.06 0.24
C LEU A 103 7.82 3.76 -0.53
N ARG A 104 6.81 2.91 -0.54
CA ARG A 104 6.76 1.70 -1.38
C ARG A 104 6.53 2.06 -2.85
N ASN A 105 5.66 3.04 -3.11
CA ASN A 105 5.37 3.55 -4.44
C ASN A 105 6.15 4.85 -4.69
N ARG A 106 7.22 4.76 -5.48
CA ARG A 106 8.08 5.90 -5.85
C ARG A 106 7.45 6.85 -6.88
N HIS A 107 6.24 6.58 -7.32
CA HIS A 107 5.46 7.42 -8.24
C HIS A 107 4.39 8.24 -7.52
N ALA A 108 4.29 8.11 -6.20
CA ALA A 108 3.35 8.92 -5.44
C ALA A 108 3.70 10.41 -5.58
N ALA A 109 2.77 11.18 -6.11
CA ALA A 109 2.90 12.64 -6.23
C ALA A 109 2.59 13.27 -4.85
N VAL A 110 3.54 13.18 -3.92
CA VAL A 110 3.45 13.80 -2.60
C VAL A 110 4.39 15.00 -2.59
N ARG A 111 3.85 16.15 -2.19
CA ARG A 111 4.59 17.40 -2.05
C ARG A 111 4.76 17.75 -0.57
N GLU A 112 5.71 18.61 -0.28
CA GLU A 112 5.86 19.22 1.05
C GLU A 112 4.63 20.09 1.35
N GLY A 113 4.09 19.96 2.56
CA GLY A 113 2.85 20.61 2.97
C GLY A 113 1.57 19.82 2.69
N ASP A 114 1.62 18.75 1.88
CA ASP A 114 0.44 17.95 1.63
C ASP A 114 0.02 17.15 2.89
N THR A 115 -1.28 17.06 3.12
CA THR A 115 -1.82 16.16 4.13
C THR A 115 -1.80 14.74 3.59
N VAL A 116 -1.25 13.81 4.35
CA VAL A 116 -1.18 12.40 3.95
C VAL A 116 -1.92 11.55 4.96
N THR A 117 -2.80 10.69 4.46
CA THR A 117 -3.49 9.69 5.27
C THR A 117 -2.87 8.32 5.00
N LEU A 118 -2.33 7.71 6.05
CA LEU A 118 -1.74 6.37 6.02
C LEU A 118 -2.66 5.36 6.68
N TYR A 119 -2.82 4.22 6.05
CA TYR A 119 -3.47 3.05 6.60
C TYR A 119 -2.41 2.02 6.97
N ILE A 120 -2.27 1.73 8.24
CA ILE A 120 -1.22 0.87 8.81
C ILE A 120 -1.90 -0.30 9.51
N ALA A 121 -1.37 -1.52 9.34
CA ALA A 121 -1.86 -2.65 10.12
C ALA A 121 -1.47 -2.46 11.61
N ASP A 122 -2.37 -2.80 12.51
CA ASP A 122 -2.17 -2.68 13.96
C ASP A 122 -0.92 -3.45 14.45
N THR A 123 -0.57 -4.51 13.72
CA THR A 123 0.62 -5.34 13.99
C THR A 123 1.92 -4.81 13.39
N THR A 124 1.89 -3.65 12.72
CA THR A 124 3.11 -3.13 12.08
C THR A 124 4.08 -2.57 13.11
N PRO A 125 5.32 -3.09 13.20
CA PRO A 125 6.29 -2.60 14.14
C PRO A 125 6.73 -1.18 13.77
N LEU A 126 6.72 -0.27 14.75
CA LEU A 126 7.31 1.05 14.66
C LEU A 126 8.74 0.97 15.21
N TYR A 127 9.70 1.33 14.39
CA TYR A 127 11.09 1.39 14.78
C TYR A 127 11.45 2.82 15.18
N GLU A 128 12.04 2.98 16.34
CA GLU A 128 12.58 4.27 16.78
C GLU A 128 14.07 4.32 16.48
N TRP A 129 14.48 5.34 15.74
CA TRP A 129 15.87 5.61 15.43
C TRP A 129 16.17 7.11 15.60
N GLN A 130 17.06 7.43 16.52
CA GLN A 130 17.47 8.82 16.81
C GLN A 130 16.29 9.76 17.12
N GLY A 131 15.29 9.27 17.88
CA GLY A 131 14.10 10.07 18.22
C GLY A 131 13.07 10.24 17.10
N ILE A 132 13.30 9.62 15.94
CA ILE A 132 12.36 9.61 14.82
C ILE A 132 11.78 8.20 14.69
N HIS A 133 10.46 8.11 14.70
CA HIS A 133 9.79 6.84 14.43
C HIS A 133 9.86 6.53 12.93
N ARG A 134 10.31 5.33 12.58
CA ARG A 134 10.38 4.86 11.19
C ARG A 134 9.33 3.81 10.91
N LEU A 135 8.58 4.03 9.84
CA LEU A 135 7.58 3.12 9.33
C LEU A 135 8.04 2.55 7.98
N HIS A 136 8.24 1.25 7.92
CA HIS A 136 8.66 0.55 6.72
C HIS A 136 7.52 -0.08 5.94
N ALA A 137 6.39 -0.36 6.59
CA ALA A 137 5.26 -1.03 5.97
C ALA A 137 3.96 -0.27 6.25
N TYR A 138 3.19 -0.03 5.20
CA TYR A 138 1.83 0.51 5.27
C TYR A 138 0.96 -0.23 4.25
N MET A 139 -0.35 -0.28 4.51
CA MET A 139 -1.31 -0.95 3.65
C MET A 139 -1.67 -0.07 2.45
N ALA A 140 -2.01 1.19 2.71
CA ALA A 140 -2.34 2.16 1.68
C ALA A 140 -1.95 3.57 2.13
N MET A 141 -1.70 4.44 1.17
CA MET A 141 -1.42 5.86 1.37
C MET A 141 -2.31 6.67 0.43
N VAL A 142 -2.98 7.64 1.01
CA VAL A 142 -3.82 8.59 0.27
C VAL A 142 -3.24 9.98 0.48
N PRO A 143 -2.66 10.61 -0.56
CA PRO A 143 -2.30 12.01 -0.50
C PRO A 143 -3.60 12.83 -0.50
N GLY A 144 -3.83 13.60 0.55
CA GLY A 144 -4.87 14.62 0.60
C GLY A 144 -4.37 15.84 -0.13
N ARG A 145 -5.10 16.24 -1.18
CA ARG A 145 -4.88 17.53 -1.81
C ARG A 145 -5.41 18.58 -0.83
N GLN A 146 -4.56 19.45 -0.33
CA GLN A 146 -5.08 20.67 0.26
C GLN A 146 -5.79 21.45 -0.84
N ASP A 147 -7.12 21.49 -0.79
CA ASP A 147 -7.84 22.53 -1.51
C ASP A 147 -7.30 23.87 -0.94
N ARG A 148 -6.48 24.53 -1.74
CA ARG A 148 -6.15 25.92 -1.51
C ARG A 148 -7.47 26.68 -1.69
N THR A 149 -8.17 26.89 -0.61
CA THR A 149 -9.11 28.01 -0.52
C THR A 149 -8.24 29.26 -0.56
N GLU A 150 -8.20 29.89 -1.73
CA GLU A 150 -7.81 31.27 -1.90
C GLU A 150 -8.77 32.19 -1.11
#